data_48cf8ab82ae931eb4f820b0e03d63db2
#
_entry.id   48cf8ab82ae931eb4f820b0e03d63db2
#
_cell.length_a   1.000
_cell.length_b   1.000
_cell.length_c   1.000
_cell.angle_alpha   90.00
_cell.angle_beta   90.00
_cell.angle_gamma   90.00
#
_symmetry.space_group_name_H-M   'P 1'
#
loop_
_entity.id
_entity.type
_entity.pdbx_description
1 polymer ?
#
loop_
_entity_poly.entity_id
_entity_poly.type
_entity_poly.pdbx_seq_one_letter_code
_entity_poly.pdbx_strand_id
1 'polypeptide(L)'
;MLNQESETCEEKLQRMVKSIAEDISNGNEIGGAYDWREKTEVYSIEWITTQDHNYKAARLLVAGGGPNIWINLQTNQVEGYWGADKCVWGFHDSIGLDDYYREEFENSIEVLKNS
;
A
#
# COMPACT_ATOMS: atom_id res chain seq x y z
N MET A 1 -18.71 -24.78 -15.96
CA MET A 1 -18.54 -24.50 -15.84
C MET A 1 -18.37 -23.62 -15.61
N LEU A 2 -18.16 -23.24 -15.48
CA LEU A 2 -18.15 -22.51 -15.31
C LEU A 2 -18.07 -21.55 -14.77
N ASN A 3 -17.78 -21.52 -14.56
CA ASN A 3 -18.12 -20.40 -13.78
C ASN A 3 -17.06 -19.58 -13.19
N GLN A 4 -15.95 -19.44 -13.85
CA GLN A 4 -14.94 -18.54 -13.43
C GLN A 4 -15.37 -17.12 -13.55
N GLU A 5 -16.32 -16.88 -14.43
CA GLU A 5 -16.81 -15.51 -14.54
C GLU A 5 -17.69 -15.11 -13.43
N SER A 6 -18.06 -16.03 -12.58
CA SER A 6 -18.94 -15.67 -11.47
C SER A 6 -18.19 -15.34 -10.21
N GLU A 7 -16.93 -14.95 -10.32
CA GLU A 7 -16.20 -14.43 -9.18
C GLU A 7 -16.96 -13.25 -8.59
N THR A 8 -17.28 -13.30 -7.30
CA THR A 8 -17.99 -12.21 -6.63
C THR A 8 -17.04 -11.03 -6.42
N CYS A 9 -17.62 -9.86 -6.11
CA CYS A 9 -16.80 -8.69 -5.77
C CYS A 9 -15.93 -8.99 -4.56
N GLU A 10 -16.46 -9.70 -3.58
CA GLU A 10 -15.68 -10.08 -2.39
C GLU A 10 -14.50 -10.96 -2.76
N GLU A 11 -14.72 -11.96 -3.59
CA GLU A 11 -13.65 -12.85 -4.02
C GLU A 11 -12.59 -12.13 -4.83
N LYS A 12 -13.02 -11.24 -5.71
CA LYS A 12 -12.11 -10.46 -6.52
C LYS A 12 -11.27 -9.52 -5.64
N LEU A 13 -11.91 -8.89 -4.66
CA LEU A 13 -11.21 -8.01 -3.71
C LEU A 13 -10.17 -8.79 -2.94
N GLN A 14 -10.53 -9.98 -2.43
CA GLN A 14 -9.58 -10.82 -1.71
C GLN A 14 -8.39 -11.20 -2.57
N ARG A 15 -8.63 -11.55 -3.82
CA ARG A 15 -7.57 -11.92 -4.75
C ARG A 15 -6.61 -10.75 -4.99
N MET A 16 -7.16 -9.55 -5.18
CA MET A 16 -6.34 -8.36 -5.40
C MET A 16 -5.51 -8.01 -4.18
N VAL A 17 -6.13 -8.01 -3.01
CA VAL A 17 -5.45 -7.68 -1.75
C VAL A 17 -4.34 -8.67 -1.45
N LYS A 18 -4.65 -9.96 -1.59
CA LYS A 18 -3.67 -11.01 -1.35
C LYS A 18 -2.51 -10.93 -2.31
N SER A 19 -2.79 -10.68 -3.59
CA SER A 19 -1.76 -10.58 -4.61
C SER A 19 -0.77 -9.45 -4.30
N ILE A 20 -1.29 -8.29 -3.93
CA ILE A 20 -0.44 -7.15 -3.56
C ILE A 20 0.41 -7.48 -2.35
N ALA A 21 -0.19 -8.07 -1.32
CA ALA A 21 0.52 -8.43 -0.10
C ALA A 21 1.63 -9.45 -0.39
N GLU A 22 1.34 -10.44 -1.22
CA GLU A 22 2.32 -11.47 -1.55
C GLU A 22 3.46 -10.92 -2.39
N ASP A 23 3.16 -10.03 -3.33
CA ASP A 23 4.18 -9.40 -4.15
C ASP A 23 5.17 -8.62 -3.28
N ILE A 24 4.68 -7.86 -2.31
CA ILE A 24 5.55 -7.12 -1.40
C ILE A 24 6.35 -8.08 -0.52
N SER A 25 5.68 -9.09 0.03
CA SER A 25 6.33 -10.05 0.94
C SER A 25 7.45 -10.81 0.27
N ASN A 26 7.25 -11.19 -0.99
CA ASN A 26 8.24 -11.95 -1.72
C ASN A 26 9.38 -11.09 -2.25
N GLY A 27 9.07 -9.90 -2.72
CA GLY A 27 10.07 -8.88 -3.08
C GLY A 27 11.07 -9.20 -4.16
N ASN A 28 11.22 -10.47 -4.50
CA ASN A 28 12.34 -10.93 -5.32
C ASN A 28 12.33 -10.37 -6.74
N GLU A 29 11.15 -10.19 -7.31
CA GLU A 29 11.03 -9.73 -8.69
C GLU A 29 10.82 -8.24 -8.78
N ILE A 30 10.63 -7.57 -7.64
CA ILE A 30 10.40 -6.13 -7.62
C ILE A 30 11.71 -5.37 -7.52
N GLY A 31 12.67 -5.90 -6.77
CA GLY A 31 14.00 -5.31 -6.64
C GLY A 31 14.17 -4.41 -5.43
N GLY A 32 13.14 -3.73 -4.98
CA GLY A 32 13.21 -2.84 -3.83
C GLY A 32 12.10 -1.81 -3.90
N ALA A 33 12.07 -0.93 -2.90
CA ALA A 33 11.01 0.06 -2.79
C ALA A 33 10.98 1.04 -3.97
N TYR A 34 12.17 1.45 -4.44
CA TYR A 34 12.24 2.35 -5.58
C TYR A 34 11.66 1.71 -6.82
N ASP A 35 12.04 0.47 -7.11
CA ASP A 35 11.53 -0.24 -8.28
C ASP A 35 10.03 -0.50 -8.16
N TRP A 36 9.58 -0.82 -6.95
CA TRP A 36 8.14 -0.98 -6.69
C TRP A 36 7.38 0.31 -7.01
N ARG A 37 7.91 1.45 -6.57
CA ARG A 37 7.28 2.75 -6.77
C ARG A 37 7.23 3.12 -8.24
N GLU A 38 8.24 2.73 -9.01
CA GLU A 38 8.28 2.98 -10.45
C GLU A 38 7.21 2.20 -11.20
N LYS A 39 6.86 1.01 -10.71
CA LYS A 39 5.91 0.12 -11.38
C LYS A 39 4.50 0.23 -10.84
N THR A 40 4.32 0.88 -9.70
CA THR A 40 3.03 0.93 -9.01
C THR A 40 2.57 2.37 -8.92
N GLU A 41 1.37 2.61 -9.40
CA GLU A 41 0.79 3.95 -9.28
C GLU A 41 0.24 4.12 -7.86
N VAL A 42 0.70 5.17 -7.18
CA VAL A 42 0.21 5.53 -5.86
C VAL A 42 -0.61 6.80 -6.03
N TYR A 43 -1.92 6.68 -5.83
CA TYR A 43 -2.86 7.77 -6.09
C TYR A 43 -2.92 8.76 -4.95
N SER A 44 -2.64 8.32 -3.73
CA SER A 44 -2.73 9.19 -2.56
C SER A 44 -1.86 8.61 -1.45
N ILE A 45 -1.30 9.49 -0.64
CA ILE A 45 -0.50 9.11 0.52
C ILE A 45 -1.08 9.80 1.73
N GLU A 46 -1.39 9.00 2.77
CA GLU A 46 -1.76 9.54 4.08
C GLU A 46 -0.56 9.35 5.00
N TRP A 47 -0.06 10.45 5.52
CA TRP A 47 1.06 10.41 6.45
C TRP A 47 0.54 10.25 7.87
N ILE A 48 1.13 9.30 8.60
CA ILE A 48 0.83 9.11 10.03
C ILE A 48 2.04 9.62 10.78
N THR A 49 1.81 10.60 11.64
CA THR A 49 2.90 11.28 12.33
C THR A 49 2.72 11.20 13.84
N THR A 50 3.83 11.42 14.55
CA THR A 50 3.79 11.53 16.00
C THR A 50 3.27 12.90 16.39
N GLN A 51 3.05 13.10 17.69
CA GLN A 51 2.62 14.39 18.22
C GLN A 51 3.62 15.49 17.86
N ASP A 52 4.88 15.15 17.72
CA ASP A 52 5.94 16.10 17.38
C ASP A 52 6.13 16.24 15.87
N HIS A 53 5.21 15.70 15.08
CA HIS A 53 5.22 15.80 13.62
C HIS A 53 6.37 15.04 12.96
N ASN A 54 6.84 13.98 13.63
CA ASN A 54 7.83 13.07 13.05
C ASN A 54 7.12 11.93 12.34
N TYR A 55 7.78 11.36 11.35
CA TYR A 55 7.22 10.24 10.60
C TYR A 55 6.97 9.04 11.52
N LYS A 56 5.78 8.47 11.43
CA LYS A 56 5.48 7.22 12.10
C LYS A 56 5.18 6.11 11.09
N ALA A 57 4.36 6.41 10.10
CA ALA A 57 4.03 5.46 9.05
C ALA A 57 3.32 6.18 7.92
N ALA A 58 2.93 5.44 6.89
CA ALA A 58 2.14 5.97 5.78
C ALA A 58 1.12 4.94 5.34
N ARG A 59 0.04 5.41 4.75
CA ARG A 59 -0.92 4.58 4.02
C ARG A 59 -0.90 5.02 2.58
N LEU A 60 -0.84 4.06 1.68
CA LEU A 60 -0.68 4.30 0.24
C LEU A 60 -1.91 3.79 -0.49
N LEU A 61 -2.60 4.67 -1.20
CA LEU A 61 -3.76 4.26 -2.00
C LEU A 61 -3.26 3.78 -3.35
N VAL A 62 -3.42 2.49 -3.64
CA VAL A 62 -2.92 1.88 -4.88
C VAL A 62 -4.03 1.44 -5.82
N ALA A 63 -5.28 1.55 -5.42
CA ALA A 63 -6.44 1.34 -6.29
C ALA A 63 -7.59 2.19 -5.77
N GLY A 64 -8.35 2.76 -6.68
CA GLY A 64 -9.49 3.60 -6.31
C GLY A 64 -10.50 3.62 -7.43
N GLY A 65 -11.67 4.17 -7.14
CA GLY A 65 -12.70 4.31 -8.15
C GLY A 65 -13.67 3.13 -8.28
N GLY A 66 -13.28 1.95 -7.91
CA GLY A 66 -14.08 0.75 -7.77
C GLY A 66 -13.72 0.19 -6.43
N PRO A 67 -12.87 -0.85 -6.36
CA PRO A 67 -12.28 -1.17 -5.07
C PRO A 67 -11.29 -0.07 -4.68
N ASN A 68 -11.25 0.24 -3.40
CA ASN A 68 -10.21 1.10 -2.83
C ASN A 68 -9.26 0.21 -2.07
N ILE A 69 -7.98 0.24 -2.43
CA ILE A 69 -6.99 -0.62 -1.79
C ILE A 69 -5.86 0.24 -1.26
N TRP A 70 -5.60 0.08 0.04
CA TRP A 70 -4.56 0.80 0.74
C TRP A 70 -3.48 -0.16 1.22
N ILE A 71 -2.24 0.28 1.14
CA ILE A 71 -1.13 -0.40 1.81
C ILE A 71 -0.86 0.39 3.08
N ASN A 72 -1.06 -0.26 4.23
CA ASN A 72 -0.89 0.38 5.54
C ASN A 72 0.44 -0.04 6.12
N LEU A 73 1.40 0.89 6.15
CA LEU A 73 2.74 0.60 6.64
C LEU A 73 2.85 0.63 8.17
N GLN A 74 1.80 1.10 8.84
CA GLN A 74 1.77 1.06 10.30
C GLN A 74 1.49 -0.35 10.81
N THR A 75 0.59 -1.05 10.12
CA THR A 75 0.18 -2.40 10.52
C THR A 75 0.77 -3.48 9.63
N ASN A 76 1.42 -3.10 8.53
CA ASN A 76 1.91 -4.01 7.51
C ASN A 76 0.79 -4.88 6.96
N GLN A 77 -0.28 -4.22 6.56
CA GLN A 77 -1.45 -4.88 5.99
C GLN A 77 -1.90 -4.17 4.74
N VAL A 78 -2.36 -4.95 3.76
CA VAL A 78 -3.06 -4.42 2.60
C VAL A 78 -4.54 -4.47 2.94
N GLU A 79 -5.23 -3.34 2.80
CA GLU A 79 -6.63 -3.18 3.17
C GLU A 79 -7.45 -2.88 1.94
N GLY A 80 -8.44 -3.70 1.67
CA GLY A 80 -9.32 -3.51 0.52
C GLY A 80 -10.74 -3.24 0.93
N TYR A 81 -11.39 -2.33 0.22
CA TYR A 81 -12.76 -1.94 0.48
C TYR A 81 -13.51 -1.85 -0.85
N TRP A 82 -14.64 -2.53 -0.96
CA TRP A 82 -15.47 -2.47 -2.15
C TRP A 82 -16.92 -2.57 -1.73
N GLY A 83 -17.64 -1.43 -1.79
CA GLY A 83 -19.00 -1.37 -1.28
C GLY A 83 -19.00 -1.68 0.20
N ALA A 84 -19.75 -2.69 0.61
CA ALA A 84 -19.84 -3.13 2.01
C ALA A 84 -18.76 -4.16 2.36
N ASP A 85 -17.99 -4.61 1.37
CA ASP A 85 -16.99 -5.65 1.59
C ASP A 85 -15.67 -5.06 2.05
N LYS A 86 -15.00 -5.78 2.94
CA LYS A 86 -13.68 -5.40 3.43
C LYS A 86 -12.80 -6.63 3.49
N CYS A 87 -11.54 -6.47 3.10
CA CYS A 87 -10.58 -7.56 3.16
C CYS A 87 -9.24 -7.01 3.60
N VAL A 88 -8.55 -7.73 4.47
CA VAL A 88 -7.25 -7.33 4.99
C VAL A 88 -6.31 -8.52 4.89
N TRP A 89 -5.07 -8.27 4.45
CA TRP A 89 -4.06 -9.32 4.31
C TRP A 89 -2.71 -8.76 4.75
N GLY A 90 -2.06 -9.44 5.70
CA GLY A 90 -0.76 -9.01 6.20
C GLY A 90 0.35 -9.24 5.20
N PHE A 91 1.41 -8.44 5.30
CA PHE A 91 2.59 -8.63 4.46
C PHE A 91 3.85 -8.40 5.28
N HIS A 92 4.95 -8.92 4.74
CA HIS A 92 6.29 -8.64 5.26
C HIS A 92 6.90 -7.57 4.36
N ASP A 93 7.37 -6.48 4.94
CA ASP A 93 7.96 -5.37 4.17
C ASP A 93 9.38 -5.74 3.76
N SER A 94 9.48 -6.64 2.80
CA SER A 94 10.77 -7.17 2.35
C SER A 94 11.54 -6.21 1.46
N ILE A 95 10.85 -5.21 0.90
CA ILE A 95 11.46 -4.28 -0.03
C ILE A 95 11.76 -2.91 0.59
N GLY A 96 11.43 -2.73 1.88
CA GLY A 96 11.76 -1.50 2.59
C GLY A 96 10.87 -0.33 2.26
N LEU A 97 9.56 -0.58 2.10
CA LEU A 97 8.62 0.50 1.80
C LEU A 97 8.57 1.55 2.90
N ASP A 98 8.58 1.12 4.15
CA ASP A 98 8.49 2.06 5.26
C ASP A 98 9.70 2.99 5.30
N ASP A 99 10.89 2.46 5.08
CA ASP A 99 12.10 3.29 5.02
C ASP A 99 12.07 4.25 3.84
N TYR A 100 11.59 3.79 2.69
CA TYR A 100 11.46 4.62 1.50
C TYR A 100 10.54 5.81 1.75
N TYR A 101 9.37 5.57 2.36
CA TYR A 101 8.40 6.64 2.59
C TYR A 101 8.78 7.52 3.76
N ARG A 102 9.50 6.99 4.74
CA ARG A 102 10.09 7.83 5.78
C ARG A 102 11.03 8.87 5.17
N GLU A 103 11.88 8.43 4.25
CA GLU A 103 12.82 9.31 3.59
C GLU A 103 12.10 10.37 2.75
N GLU A 104 11.03 9.95 2.04
CA GLU A 104 10.22 10.89 1.27
C GLU A 104 9.59 11.95 2.17
N PHE A 105 9.09 11.53 3.32
CA PHE A 105 8.49 12.45 4.28
C PHE A 105 9.52 13.45 4.81
N GLU A 106 10.68 12.96 5.19
CA GLU A 106 11.72 13.79 5.77
C GLU A 106 12.27 14.79 4.76
N ASN A 107 12.41 14.36 3.52
CA ASN A 107 12.84 15.26 2.44
C ASN A 107 11.81 16.36 2.20
N SER A 108 10.53 16.03 2.24
CA SER A 108 9.46 17.02 2.06
C SER A 108 9.48 18.06 3.16
N ILE A 109 9.65 17.62 4.41
CA ILE A 109 9.71 18.52 5.55
C ILE A 109 10.92 19.46 5.42
N GLU A 110 12.06 18.94 5.02
CA GLU A 110 13.26 19.73 4.86
C GLU A 110 13.10 20.78 3.79
N VAL A 111 12.48 20.45 2.68
CA VAL A 111 12.19 21.39 1.62
C VAL A 111 11.29 22.52 2.13
N LEU A 112 10.26 22.19 2.90
CA LEU A 112 9.37 23.18 3.47
C LEU A 112 10.07 24.10 4.45
N LYS A 113 10.99 23.55 5.26
CA LYS A 113 11.73 24.36 6.23
C LYS A 113 12.68 25.35 5.56
N ASN A 114 13.17 24.99 4.40
CA ASN A 114 14.14 25.83 3.69
C ASN A 114 13.51 26.78 2.67
N SER A 115 12.21 26.79 2.56
CA SER A 115 11.52 27.66 1.60
C SER A 115 11.16 29.04 2.16
#